data_7f3fd17ab9a67a6ddd31229c8060af3a
#
_entry.id   7f3fd17ab9a67a6ddd31229c8060af3a
#
_cell.length_a   1.000
_cell.length_b   1.000
_cell.length_c   1.000
_cell.angle_alpha   90.00
_cell.angle_beta   90.00
_cell.angle_gamma   90.00
#
_symmetry.space_group_name_H-M   'P 1'
#
loop_
_entity.id
_entity.type
_entity.pdbx_description
1 polymer ?
#
loop_
_entity_poly.entity_id
_entity_poly.type
_entity_poly.pdbx_seq_one_letter_code
_entity_poly.pdbx_strand_id
1 'polypeptide(L)'
;MAGRALLVTVALAAALAVPAVAAARPFQGTVTSAPSITLKRANGATLHHASPGGHRFAIFDQTASHNFHLFGPGVSKRTGIDFIGSRTWKVTLSVGTYKFRCDAHPKTMRGSFNVS
;
A
#
# COMPACT_ATOMS: atom_id res chain seq x y z
N MET A 1 39.51 0.23 -58.61
CA MET A 1 38.07 0.31 -58.23
C MET A 1 37.98 0.64 -56.74
N ALA A 2 37.53 1.83 -56.45
CA ALA A 2 37.41 2.27 -55.06
C ALA A 2 36.20 1.59 -54.40
N GLY A 3 36.45 0.72 -53.44
CA GLY A 3 35.40 0.16 -52.62
C GLY A 3 34.76 1.26 -51.79
N ARG A 4 33.48 1.51 -51.98
CA ARG A 4 32.73 2.34 -51.10
C ARG A 4 32.53 1.61 -49.76
N ALA A 5 33.24 2.05 -48.74
CA ALA A 5 32.89 1.65 -47.40
C ALA A 5 31.58 2.32 -47.06
N LEU A 6 30.51 1.55 -46.91
CA LEU A 6 29.25 2.00 -46.36
C LEU A 6 29.50 2.16 -44.85
N LEU A 7 29.71 3.39 -44.40
CA LEU A 7 29.64 3.74 -42.98
C LEU A 7 28.17 3.64 -42.59
N VAL A 8 27.77 2.50 -42.07
CA VAL A 8 26.51 2.40 -41.34
C VAL A 8 26.74 3.08 -40.03
N THR A 9 26.43 4.37 -39.96
CA THR A 9 26.26 5.05 -38.68
C THR A 9 25.05 4.45 -38.02
N VAL A 10 25.26 3.46 -37.16
CA VAL A 10 24.25 3.07 -36.21
C VAL A 10 24.11 4.25 -35.25
N ALA A 11 23.14 5.12 -35.51
CA ALA A 11 22.73 6.08 -34.51
C ALA A 11 22.20 5.27 -33.31
N LEU A 12 23.07 5.05 -32.33
CA LEU A 12 22.60 4.63 -31.00
C LEU A 12 21.75 5.78 -30.51
N ALA A 13 20.45 5.71 -30.73
CA ALA A 13 19.51 6.51 -29.98
C ALA A 13 19.69 6.04 -28.55
N ALA A 14 20.49 6.77 -27.74
CA ALA A 14 20.46 6.63 -26.31
C ALA A 14 19.05 7.01 -25.91
N ALA A 15 18.16 6.01 -25.80
CA ALA A 15 16.92 6.17 -25.10
C ALA A 15 17.34 6.61 -23.69
N LEU A 16 17.13 7.89 -23.38
CA LEU A 16 17.15 8.34 -22.00
C LEU A 16 16.06 7.54 -21.30
N ALA A 17 16.45 6.40 -20.73
CA ALA A 17 15.61 5.66 -19.85
C ALA A 17 15.35 6.62 -18.66
N VAL A 18 14.19 7.30 -18.69
CA VAL A 18 13.66 7.92 -17.47
C VAL A 18 13.54 6.76 -16.50
N PRO A 19 14.29 6.77 -15.37
CA PRO A 19 14.10 5.72 -14.38
C PRO A 19 12.62 5.71 -14.04
N ALA A 20 11.95 4.58 -14.30
CA ALA A 20 10.61 4.39 -13.85
C ALA A 20 10.64 4.65 -12.34
N VAL A 21 9.92 5.69 -11.88
CA VAL A 21 9.73 5.92 -10.46
C VAL A 21 9.08 4.65 -9.96
N ALA A 22 9.84 3.82 -9.23
CA ALA A 22 9.31 2.60 -8.65
C ALA A 22 8.10 3.02 -7.80
N ALA A 23 6.93 2.48 -8.15
CA ALA A 23 5.73 2.72 -7.35
C ALA A 23 6.05 2.35 -5.90
N ALA A 24 5.77 3.26 -4.97
CA ALA A 24 5.98 3.01 -3.55
C ALA A 24 5.25 1.72 -3.17
N ARG A 25 5.92 0.85 -2.43
CA ARG A 25 5.35 -0.40 -1.95
C ARG A 25 4.17 -0.10 -1.01
N PRO A 26 3.07 -0.88 -1.06
CA PRO A 26 1.92 -0.64 -0.23
C PRO A 26 2.22 -0.86 1.25
N PHE A 27 1.51 -0.15 2.11
CA PHE A 27 1.35 -0.55 3.50
C PHE A 27 0.56 -1.85 3.56
N GLN A 28 0.84 -2.69 4.54
CA GLN A 28 0.24 -4.02 4.65
C GLN A 28 -0.60 -4.12 5.91
N GLY A 29 -1.91 -4.26 5.74
CA GLY A 29 -2.86 -4.57 6.79
C GLY A 29 -3.15 -6.06 6.82
N THR A 30 -3.12 -6.67 8.01
CA THR A 30 -3.36 -8.10 8.16
C THR A 30 -4.30 -8.36 9.33
N VAL A 31 -5.26 -9.24 9.10
CA VAL A 31 -6.22 -9.72 10.10
C VAL A 31 -6.13 -11.22 10.19
N THR A 32 -5.99 -11.75 11.41
CA THR A 32 -5.87 -13.18 11.67
C THR A 32 -6.87 -13.67 12.72
N SER A 33 -7.07 -14.98 12.77
CA SER A 33 -7.92 -15.63 13.79
C SER A 33 -7.27 -15.72 15.18
N ALA A 34 -6.05 -15.28 15.35
CA ALA A 34 -5.28 -15.39 16.61
C ALA A 34 -5.92 -14.74 17.86
N PRO A 35 -6.83 -13.73 17.91
CA PRO A 35 -7.10 -12.68 16.92
C PRO A 35 -5.98 -11.64 16.89
N SER A 36 -5.64 -11.16 15.72
CA SER A 36 -4.70 -10.05 15.57
C SER A 36 -5.06 -9.15 14.40
N ILE A 37 -4.77 -7.87 14.55
CA ILE A 37 -4.85 -6.88 13.49
C ILE A 37 -3.57 -6.06 13.49
N THR A 38 -2.93 -5.94 12.33
CA THR A 38 -1.67 -5.20 12.19
C THR A 38 -1.69 -4.33 10.95
N LEU A 39 -0.95 -3.24 11.01
CA LEU A 39 -0.68 -2.39 9.84
C LEU A 39 0.81 -2.07 9.83
N LYS A 40 1.47 -2.48 8.76
CA LYS A 40 2.93 -2.43 8.64
C LYS A 40 3.37 -1.67 7.40
N ARG A 41 4.58 -1.12 7.46
CA ARG A 41 5.32 -0.67 6.29
C ARG A 41 5.76 -1.86 5.44
N ALA A 42 6.13 -1.61 4.19
CA ALA A 42 6.64 -2.64 3.29
C ALA A 42 7.88 -3.37 3.82
N ASN A 43 8.67 -2.73 4.70
CA ASN A 43 9.83 -3.33 5.35
C ASN A 43 9.48 -4.20 6.57
N GLY A 44 8.21 -4.35 6.91
CA GLY A 44 7.73 -5.13 8.04
C GLY A 44 7.64 -4.37 9.36
N ALA A 45 8.12 -3.14 9.45
CA ALA A 45 7.97 -2.32 10.66
C ALA A 45 6.53 -1.86 10.83
N THR A 46 6.06 -1.76 12.07
CA THR A 46 4.74 -1.20 12.38
C THR A 46 4.61 0.22 11.82
N LEU A 47 3.48 0.52 11.20
CA LEU A 47 3.19 1.86 10.70
C LEU A 47 2.75 2.75 11.85
N HIS A 48 3.57 3.75 12.20
CA HIS A 48 3.25 4.77 13.20
C HIS A 48 3.03 6.15 12.58
N HIS A 49 3.67 6.40 11.44
CA HIS A 49 3.64 7.70 10.76
C HIS A 49 3.67 7.51 9.24
N ALA A 50 2.89 8.31 8.54
CA ALA A 50 2.93 8.42 7.09
C ALA A 50 2.90 9.88 6.66
N SER A 51 3.40 10.18 5.46
CA SER A 51 3.26 11.49 4.85
C SER A 51 1.90 11.68 4.19
N PRO A 52 1.40 12.92 4.09
CA PRO A 52 0.20 13.21 3.31
C PRO A 52 0.37 12.81 1.83
N GLY A 53 -0.74 12.52 1.17
CA GLY A 53 -0.76 12.18 -0.25
C GLY A 53 -1.27 10.78 -0.52
N GLY A 54 -1.11 10.33 -1.77
CA GLY A 54 -1.59 9.03 -2.21
C GLY A 54 -0.74 7.88 -1.68
N HIS A 55 -1.41 6.89 -1.12
CA HIS A 55 -0.80 5.65 -0.64
C HIS A 55 -1.64 4.44 -1.04
N ARG A 56 -1.00 3.28 -1.14
CA ARG A 56 -1.69 2.01 -1.32
C ARG A 56 -1.64 1.20 -0.05
N PHE A 57 -2.75 0.54 0.25
CA PHE A 57 -2.90 -0.37 1.37
C PHE A 57 -3.27 -1.74 0.83
N ALA A 58 -2.41 -2.71 1.01
CA ALA A 58 -2.69 -4.11 0.71
C ALA A 58 -3.23 -4.77 1.98
N ILE A 59 -4.47 -5.21 1.95
CA ILE A 59 -5.16 -5.80 3.09
C ILE A 59 -5.29 -7.30 2.87
N PHE A 60 -4.85 -8.08 3.86
CA PHE A 60 -4.95 -9.53 3.90
C PHE A 60 -5.84 -9.94 5.07
N ASP A 61 -7.01 -10.43 4.77
CA ASP A 61 -7.96 -10.94 5.75
C ASP A 61 -7.96 -12.47 5.68
N GLN A 62 -7.48 -13.10 6.75
CA GLN A 62 -7.28 -14.55 6.83
C GLN A 62 -8.43 -15.27 7.54
N THR A 63 -9.47 -14.56 7.94
CA THR A 63 -10.54 -15.15 8.76
C THR A 63 -11.91 -14.56 8.46
N ALA A 64 -12.92 -15.40 8.46
CA ALA A 64 -14.32 -15.00 8.32
C ALA A 64 -14.94 -14.40 9.60
N SER A 65 -14.16 -14.23 10.67
CA SER A 65 -14.66 -13.78 11.98
C SER A 65 -14.33 -12.31 12.28
N HIS A 66 -13.45 -11.70 11.50
CA HIS A 66 -12.92 -10.36 11.71
C HIS A 66 -12.82 -9.61 10.39
N ASN A 67 -12.68 -8.29 10.47
CA ASN A 67 -12.45 -7.46 9.31
C ASN A 67 -11.35 -6.43 9.54
N PHE A 68 -10.97 -5.72 8.49
CA PHE A 68 -10.08 -4.58 8.55
C PHE A 68 -10.84 -3.32 8.15
N HIS A 69 -10.99 -2.39 9.07
CA HIS A 69 -11.63 -1.10 8.84
C HIS A 69 -10.63 0.03 9.08
N LEU A 70 -10.24 0.72 8.02
CA LEU A 70 -9.39 1.91 8.05
C LEU A 70 -10.26 3.15 7.99
N PHE A 71 -10.08 4.08 8.93
CA PHE A 71 -10.82 5.33 8.94
C PHE A 71 -10.03 6.49 9.53
N GLY A 72 -10.36 7.69 9.10
CA GLY A 72 -9.72 8.94 9.51
C GLY A 72 -10.20 10.09 8.64
N PRO A 73 -9.48 11.23 8.59
CA PRO A 73 -9.89 12.38 7.81
C PRO A 73 -10.17 12.02 6.35
N GLY A 74 -11.45 12.14 5.94
CA GLY A 74 -11.91 11.89 4.56
C GLY A 74 -11.86 10.43 4.09
N VAL A 75 -11.61 9.46 4.98
CA VAL A 75 -11.43 8.04 4.61
C VAL A 75 -12.24 7.14 5.54
N SER A 76 -12.96 6.20 4.92
CA SER A 76 -13.53 5.03 5.60
C SER A 76 -13.59 3.88 4.60
N LYS A 77 -12.72 2.89 4.78
CA LYS A 77 -12.64 1.71 3.92
C LYS A 77 -12.57 0.45 4.78
N ARG A 78 -13.36 -0.54 4.42
CA ARG A 78 -13.43 -1.78 5.20
C ARG A 78 -13.63 -3.00 4.33
N THR A 79 -13.16 -4.14 4.82
CA THR A 79 -13.56 -5.46 4.35
C THR A 79 -14.83 -5.90 5.08
N GLY A 80 -15.58 -6.84 4.52
CA GLY A 80 -16.69 -7.47 5.24
C GLY A 80 -16.19 -8.39 6.37
N ILE A 81 -16.99 -8.58 7.40
CA ILE A 81 -16.62 -9.47 8.52
C ILE A 81 -16.40 -10.91 8.05
N ASP A 82 -17.21 -11.39 7.12
CA ASP A 82 -17.14 -12.73 6.54
C ASP A 82 -16.19 -12.85 5.34
N PHE A 83 -15.53 -11.75 4.97
CA PHE A 83 -14.59 -11.73 3.85
C PHE A 83 -13.29 -12.43 4.22
N ILE A 84 -12.81 -13.30 3.34
CA ILE A 84 -11.47 -13.90 3.37
C ILE A 84 -10.79 -13.60 2.03
N GLY A 85 -9.57 -13.09 2.07
CA GLY A 85 -8.81 -12.79 0.87
C GLY A 85 -7.99 -11.51 0.99
N SER A 86 -7.74 -10.88 -0.14
CA SER A 86 -6.96 -9.65 -0.21
C SER A 86 -7.71 -8.53 -0.94
N ARG A 87 -7.44 -7.31 -0.52
CA ARG A 87 -7.87 -6.07 -1.18
C ARG A 87 -6.73 -5.10 -1.22
N THR A 88 -6.63 -4.35 -2.31
CA THR A 88 -5.72 -3.21 -2.39
C THR A 88 -6.53 -1.94 -2.53
N TRP A 89 -6.30 -1.01 -1.61
CA TRP A 89 -6.94 0.29 -1.61
C TRP A 89 -5.96 1.38 -1.99
N LYS A 90 -6.39 2.28 -2.86
CA LYS A 90 -5.72 3.57 -3.09
C LYS A 90 -6.38 4.61 -2.20
N VAL A 91 -5.59 5.20 -1.31
CA VAL A 91 -6.09 6.13 -0.29
C VAL A 91 -5.27 7.41 -0.34
N THR A 92 -5.95 8.55 -0.38
CA THR A 92 -5.30 9.85 -0.18
C THR A 92 -5.36 10.19 1.30
N LEU A 93 -4.19 10.26 1.94
CA LEU A 93 -4.06 10.60 3.34
C LEU A 93 -3.91 12.12 3.51
N SER A 94 -4.68 12.68 4.42
CA SER A 94 -4.57 14.06 4.88
C SER A 94 -3.93 14.11 6.26
N VAL A 95 -3.37 15.27 6.64
CA VAL A 95 -2.84 15.49 7.99
C VAL A 95 -3.90 15.16 9.05
N GLY A 96 -3.51 14.37 10.04
CA GLY A 96 -4.38 13.95 11.13
C GLY A 96 -4.08 12.54 11.63
N THR A 97 -4.97 12.02 12.47
CA THR A 97 -4.87 10.67 13.02
C THR A 97 -5.80 9.72 12.27
N TYR A 98 -5.24 8.60 11.83
CA TYR A 98 -5.97 7.50 11.22
C TYR A 98 -6.01 6.32 12.19
N LYS A 99 -7.12 5.61 12.15
CA LYS A 99 -7.37 4.44 12.99
C LYS A 99 -7.73 3.25 12.12
N PHE A 100 -7.43 2.07 12.61
CA PHE A 100 -7.91 0.82 12.02
C PHE A 100 -8.36 -0.13 13.11
N ARG A 101 -9.35 -0.95 12.80
CA ARG A 101 -9.94 -1.87 13.75
C ARG A 101 -10.67 -3.00 13.07
N CYS A 102 -10.98 -4.05 13.83
CA CYS A 102 -12.07 -4.97 13.53
C CYS A 102 -13.38 -4.40 14.09
N ASP A 103 -14.40 -4.28 13.26
CA ASP A 103 -15.69 -3.73 13.68
C ASP A 103 -16.42 -4.60 14.69
N ALA A 104 -16.17 -5.92 14.68
CA ALA A 104 -16.73 -6.85 15.67
C ALA A 104 -16.01 -6.78 17.04
N HIS A 105 -14.76 -6.29 17.07
CA HIS A 105 -13.91 -6.24 18.27
C HIS A 105 -13.19 -4.89 18.39
N PRO A 106 -13.90 -3.76 18.41
CA PRO A 106 -13.28 -2.44 18.28
C PRO A 106 -12.44 -2.02 19.49
N LYS A 107 -12.56 -2.72 20.61
CA LYS A 107 -11.82 -2.42 21.85
C LYS A 107 -10.50 -3.20 21.96
N THR A 108 -10.38 -4.33 21.28
CA THR A 108 -9.24 -5.24 21.41
C THR A 108 -8.44 -5.40 20.12
N MET A 109 -9.08 -5.30 18.96
CA MET A 109 -8.45 -5.37 17.66
C MET A 109 -8.44 -3.99 16.99
N ARG A 110 -7.44 -3.19 17.31
CA ARG A 110 -7.31 -1.81 16.85
C ARG A 110 -5.88 -1.30 16.84
N GLY A 111 -5.65 -0.25 16.09
CA GLY A 111 -4.44 0.53 16.09
C GLY A 111 -4.63 1.91 15.49
N SER A 112 -3.58 2.68 15.44
CA SER A 112 -3.59 4.02 14.87
C SER A 112 -2.22 4.41 14.30
N PHE A 113 -2.23 5.40 13.41
CA PHE A 113 -1.02 6.06 12.93
C PHE A 113 -1.31 7.53 12.66
N ASN A 114 -0.27 8.33 12.66
CA ASN A 114 -0.36 9.77 12.41
C ASN A 114 0.10 10.10 10.98
N VAL A 115 -0.52 11.10 10.39
CA VAL A 115 -0.14 11.68 9.11
C VAL A 115 0.27 13.14 9.33
N SER A 116 1.48 13.45 8.99
CA SER A 116 2.05 14.80 9.12
C SER A 116 3.14 15.11 8.09
#